data_9f4eb57034d5c89a24c14b7098c899f6
#
_entry.id   9f4eb57034d5c89a24c14b7098c899f6
#
_cell.length_a   1.000
_cell.length_b   1.000
_cell.length_c   1.000
_cell.angle_alpha   90.00
_cell.angle_beta   90.00
_cell.angle_gamma   90.00
#
_symmetry.space_group_name_H-M   'P 1'
#
loop_
_entity.id
_entity.type
_entity.pdbx_description
1 polymer ?
#
loop_
_entity_poly.entity_id
_entity_poly.type
_entity_poly.pdbx_seq_one_letter_code
_entity_poly.pdbx_strand_id
1 'polypeptide(L)'
;MTPIDPVDSSNAPSRSSPRDAVPAPRRATPDDAVPLAALHTASRAVTYRGILPDDYLDHVLPAACLAQWHAKLAEQADGSGQTLIAEVGGEAVAFVCMSEPDAQRSVYIDSLHARPDRKGGGLGTTLLEAASRWARERGASRLHLKVLEGNVGAIGFYEARGWTPIGRDDDGDMDGHRVVSLIYALALAPAR
;
A
#
# COMPACT_ATOMS: atom_id res chain seq x y z
N MET A 1 -1.35 41.66 57.81
CA MET A 1 -2.51 41.25 56.96
C MET A 1 -2.14 41.52 55.54
N THR A 2 -1.53 40.53 54.87
CA THR A 2 -1.09 40.60 53.46
C THR A 2 -2.10 39.85 52.62
N PRO A 3 -2.59 40.39 51.50
CA PRO A 3 -3.55 39.67 50.63
C PRO A 3 -2.85 38.61 49.83
N ILE A 4 -3.50 37.47 49.71
CA ILE A 4 -3.09 36.31 48.93
C ILE A 4 -3.63 36.53 47.48
N ASP A 5 -2.70 36.52 46.49
CA ASP A 5 -3.03 36.57 45.09
C ASP A 5 -3.68 35.25 44.61
N PRO A 6 -4.69 35.26 43.73
CA PRO A 6 -5.29 34.05 43.22
C PRO A 6 -4.42 33.40 42.14
N VAL A 7 -4.20 32.09 42.33
CA VAL A 7 -3.50 31.22 41.40
C VAL A 7 -4.29 31.12 40.08
N ASP A 8 -3.68 31.59 39.01
CA ASP A 8 -4.21 31.45 37.64
C ASP A 8 -4.06 30.00 37.19
N SER A 9 -5.17 29.27 37.17
CA SER A 9 -5.29 27.88 36.69
C SER A 9 -5.77 27.85 35.25
N SER A 10 -4.95 28.36 34.33
CA SER A 10 -5.21 28.16 32.89
C SER A 10 -4.32 27.04 32.33
N ASN A 11 -4.55 25.81 32.81
CA ASN A 11 -4.04 24.60 32.13
C ASN A 11 -5.13 24.09 31.18
N ALA A 12 -5.26 24.75 30.04
CA ALA A 12 -6.06 24.24 28.94
C ALA A 12 -5.32 23.05 28.32
N PRO A 13 -5.95 21.86 28.17
CA PRO A 13 -5.32 20.75 27.46
C PRO A 13 -5.07 21.18 26.02
N SER A 14 -3.81 21.09 25.58
CA SER A 14 -3.41 21.21 24.18
C SER A 14 -4.36 20.39 23.32
N ARG A 15 -5.16 21.04 22.50
CA ARG A 15 -5.93 20.39 21.43
C ARG A 15 -4.89 19.74 20.53
N SER A 16 -4.83 18.40 20.55
CA SER A 16 -4.15 17.61 19.53
C SER A 16 -4.58 18.14 18.18
N SER A 17 -3.60 18.60 17.38
CA SER A 17 -3.82 18.98 15.98
C SER A 17 -4.64 17.89 15.27
N PRO A 18 -5.60 18.23 14.41
CA PRO A 18 -6.28 17.24 13.59
C PRO A 18 -5.19 16.41 12.90
N ARG A 19 -5.17 15.10 13.12
CA ARG A 19 -4.34 14.19 12.29
C ARG A 19 -4.78 14.51 10.87
N ASP A 20 -3.84 14.97 10.05
CA ASP A 20 -4.12 15.31 8.66
C ASP A 20 -4.93 14.17 8.06
N ALA A 21 -6.18 14.44 7.72
CA ALA A 21 -7.05 13.41 7.15
C ALA A 21 -6.36 12.94 5.88
N VAL A 22 -6.13 11.62 5.79
CA VAL A 22 -5.54 11.04 4.57
C VAL A 22 -6.44 11.39 3.40
N PRO A 23 -5.96 12.16 2.41
CA PRO A 23 -6.78 12.54 1.27
C PRO A 23 -7.31 11.31 0.54
N ALA A 24 -8.46 11.44 -0.12
CA ALA A 24 -8.98 10.36 -0.95
C ALA A 24 -7.95 10.00 -2.04
N PRO A 25 -7.60 8.71 -2.20
CA PRO A 25 -6.65 8.31 -3.22
C PRO A 25 -7.16 8.66 -4.63
N ARG A 26 -6.27 9.18 -5.47
CA ARG A 26 -6.53 9.43 -6.88
C ARG A 26 -6.02 8.32 -7.79
N ARG A 27 -6.55 8.24 -8.99
CA ARG A 27 -6.01 7.39 -10.05
C ARG A 27 -4.62 7.86 -10.47
N ALA A 28 -3.70 6.91 -10.69
CA ALA A 28 -2.41 7.18 -11.34
C ALA A 28 -2.59 7.46 -12.82
N THR A 29 -1.69 8.26 -13.36
CA THR A 29 -1.54 8.58 -14.79
C THR A 29 -0.14 8.18 -15.26
N PRO A 30 0.15 8.13 -16.56
CA PRO A 30 1.51 7.85 -17.06
C PRO A 30 2.61 8.75 -16.47
N ASP A 31 2.28 10.00 -16.13
CA ASP A 31 3.22 10.96 -15.53
C ASP A 31 3.65 10.58 -14.11
N ASP A 32 2.92 9.67 -13.47
CA ASP A 32 3.24 9.19 -12.13
C ASP A 32 4.31 8.08 -12.09
N ALA A 33 4.84 7.63 -13.24
CA ALA A 33 5.81 6.54 -13.29
C ALA A 33 7.06 6.81 -12.45
N VAL A 34 7.63 8.01 -12.53
CA VAL A 34 8.82 8.39 -11.77
C VAL A 34 8.58 8.48 -10.26
N PRO A 35 7.55 9.23 -9.77
CA PRO A 35 7.27 9.26 -8.32
C PRO A 35 6.86 7.90 -7.75
N LEU A 36 6.12 7.08 -8.50
CA LEU A 36 5.78 5.72 -8.06
C LEU A 36 7.01 4.80 -7.98
N ALA A 37 7.90 4.87 -8.98
CA ALA A 37 9.14 4.11 -8.96
C ALA A 37 10.03 4.48 -7.75
N ALA A 38 10.18 5.76 -7.47
CA ALA A 38 10.95 6.25 -6.33
C ALA A 38 10.36 5.77 -4.99
N LEU A 39 9.03 5.89 -4.82
CA LEU A 39 8.32 5.42 -3.62
C LEU A 39 8.44 3.90 -3.47
N HIS A 40 8.22 3.15 -4.54
CA HIS A 40 8.29 1.68 -4.54
C HIS A 40 9.69 1.19 -4.20
N THR A 41 10.73 1.78 -4.82
CA THR A 41 12.13 1.49 -4.52
C THR A 41 12.44 1.74 -3.04
N ALA A 42 12.11 2.92 -2.51
CA ALA A 42 12.36 3.26 -1.11
C ALA A 42 11.65 2.30 -0.14
N SER A 43 10.41 1.93 -0.45
CA SER A 43 9.65 0.99 0.37
C SER A 43 10.22 -0.43 0.32
N ARG A 44 10.59 -0.95 -0.88
CA ARG A 44 11.16 -2.29 -1.06
C ARG A 44 12.54 -2.41 -0.44
N ALA A 45 13.40 -1.41 -0.61
CA ALA A 45 14.75 -1.39 -0.04
C ALA A 45 14.75 -1.54 1.48
N VAL A 46 13.76 -0.99 2.17
CA VAL A 46 13.60 -1.16 3.62
C VAL A 46 12.89 -2.47 3.99
N THR A 47 11.80 -2.78 3.27
CA THR A 47 10.90 -3.89 3.65
C THR A 47 11.50 -5.26 3.34
N TYR A 48 12.32 -5.36 2.29
CA TYR A 48 12.87 -6.63 1.82
C TYR A 48 14.36 -6.84 2.18
N ARG A 49 14.94 -5.95 2.98
CA ARG A 49 16.28 -6.14 3.55
C ARG A 49 16.29 -7.43 4.37
N GLY A 50 17.27 -8.30 4.10
CA GLY A 50 17.33 -9.65 4.69
C GLY A 50 16.41 -10.71 4.05
N ILE A 51 15.57 -10.34 3.08
CA ILE A 51 14.76 -11.26 2.27
C ILE A 51 15.32 -11.36 0.86
N LEU A 52 15.65 -10.22 0.25
CA LEU A 52 16.32 -10.14 -1.05
C LEU A 52 17.78 -9.71 -0.87
N PRO A 53 18.66 -10.02 -1.86
CA PRO A 53 20.07 -9.59 -1.80
C PRO A 53 20.21 -8.07 -1.71
N ASP A 54 21.11 -7.63 -0.85
CA ASP A 54 21.37 -6.19 -0.64
C ASP A 54 21.86 -5.50 -1.92
N ASP A 55 22.74 -6.16 -2.67
CA ASP A 55 23.25 -5.62 -3.94
C ASP A 55 22.13 -5.37 -4.97
N TYR A 56 21.16 -6.29 -5.05
CA TYR A 56 19.98 -6.11 -5.87
C TYR A 56 19.16 -4.90 -5.41
N LEU A 57 18.88 -4.80 -4.09
CA LEU A 57 18.08 -3.72 -3.53
C LEU A 57 18.72 -2.33 -3.71
N ASP A 58 20.05 -2.27 -3.64
CA ASP A 58 20.78 -1.00 -3.66
C ASP A 58 21.14 -0.54 -5.08
N HIS A 59 21.37 -1.46 -6.04
CA HIS A 59 21.94 -1.12 -7.34
C HIS A 59 21.06 -1.48 -8.55
N VAL A 60 20.22 -2.50 -8.46
CA VAL A 60 19.38 -2.98 -9.58
C VAL A 60 17.94 -2.49 -9.48
N LEU A 61 17.37 -2.58 -8.29
CA LEU A 61 15.96 -2.28 -8.01
C LEU A 61 15.49 -0.90 -8.51
N PRO A 62 16.26 0.22 -8.38
CA PRO A 62 15.79 1.53 -8.83
C PRO A 62 15.44 1.57 -10.32
N ALA A 63 16.34 1.04 -11.17
CA ALA A 63 16.12 1.00 -12.62
C ALA A 63 15.00 0.00 -13.00
N ALA A 64 14.94 -1.15 -12.33
CA ALA A 64 13.90 -2.15 -12.54
C ALA A 64 12.52 -1.59 -12.18
N CYS A 65 12.37 -0.91 -11.04
CA CYS A 65 11.13 -0.26 -10.65
C CYS A 65 10.68 0.80 -11.66
N LEU A 66 11.60 1.62 -12.16
CA LEU A 66 11.25 2.66 -13.13
C LEU A 66 10.72 2.06 -14.43
N ALA A 67 11.41 1.05 -14.98
CA ALA A 67 10.97 0.36 -16.19
C ALA A 67 9.60 -0.32 -15.97
N GLN A 68 9.42 -1.00 -14.84
CA GLN A 68 8.17 -1.66 -14.47
C GLN A 68 6.99 -0.67 -14.40
N TRP A 69 7.18 0.50 -13.78
CA TRP A 69 6.11 1.48 -13.64
C TRP A 69 5.72 2.13 -14.96
N HIS A 70 6.66 2.42 -15.85
CA HIS A 70 6.34 2.89 -17.21
C HIS A 70 5.48 1.87 -17.97
N ALA A 71 5.87 0.59 -17.96
CA ALA A 71 5.09 -0.47 -18.60
C ALA A 71 3.70 -0.64 -17.96
N LYS A 72 3.65 -0.73 -16.63
CA LYS A 72 2.40 -0.93 -15.87
C LYS A 72 1.37 0.18 -16.12
N LEU A 73 1.79 1.44 -16.09
CA LEU A 73 0.86 2.56 -16.30
C LEU A 73 0.41 2.66 -17.76
N ALA A 74 1.26 2.27 -18.73
CA ALA A 74 0.85 2.16 -20.13
C ALA A 74 -0.23 1.07 -20.31
N GLU A 75 -0.02 -0.13 -19.75
CA GLU A 75 -1.01 -1.20 -19.75
C GLU A 75 -2.33 -0.79 -19.10
N GLN A 76 -2.27 -0.07 -17.98
CA GLN A 76 -3.46 0.41 -17.26
C GLN A 76 -4.22 1.52 -18.01
N ALA A 77 -3.56 2.27 -18.87
CA ALA A 77 -4.23 3.21 -19.78
C ALA A 77 -5.16 2.47 -20.76
N ASP A 78 -4.80 1.23 -21.13
CA ASP A 78 -5.61 0.35 -22.01
C ASP A 78 -6.65 -0.48 -21.23
N GLY A 79 -6.76 -0.32 -19.90
CA GLY A 79 -7.80 -0.96 -19.09
C GLY A 79 -7.39 -2.26 -18.39
N SER A 80 -6.10 -2.57 -18.28
CA SER A 80 -5.60 -3.81 -17.64
C SER A 80 -5.54 -3.78 -16.10
N GLY A 81 -6.19 -2.81 -15.46
CA GLY A 81 -6.20 -2.65 -14.01
C GLY A 81 -6.16 -1.19 -13.57
N GLN A 82 -5.79 -0.96 -12.32
CA GLN A 82 -5.80 0.37 -11.74
C GLN A 82 -4.71 0.53 -10.68
N THR A 83 -4.02 1.65 -10.71
CA THR A 83 -3.20 2.12 -9.59
C THR A 83 -3.86 3.34 -8.95
N LEU A 84 -3.97 3.32 -7.60
CA LEU A 84 -4.43 4.44 -6.80
C LEU A 84 -3.28 4.98 -5.95
N ILE A 85 -3.15 6.30 -5.88
CA ILE A 85 -2.10 7.01 -5.15
C ILE A 85 -2.72 7.84 -4.03
N ALA A 86 -2.18 7.71 -2.82
CA ALA A 86 -2.43 8.64 -1.73
C ALA A 86 -1.32 9.70 -1.72
N GLU A 87 -1.72 10.97 -1.64
CA GLU A 87 -0.82 12.12 -1.65
C GLU A 87 -0.95 12.94 -0.36
N VAL A 88 0.16 13.50 0.09
CA VAL A 88 0.20 14.50 1.16
C VAL A 88 1.06 15.66 0.70
N GLY A 89 0.52 16.86 0.71
CA GLY A 89 1.23 18.06 0.23
C GLY A 89 1.61 18.01 -1.26
N GLY A 90 0.88 17.25 -2.09
CA GLY A 90 1.17 17.07 -3.52
C GLY A 90 2.24 16.00 -3.82
N GLU A 91 2.76 15.31 -2.81
CA GLU A 91 3.71 14.22 -2.97
C GLU A 91 3.03 12.84 -2.81
N ALA A 92 3.35 11.89 -3.67
CA ALA A 92 2.93 10.50 -3.54
C ALA A 92 3.57 9.87 -2.29
N VAL A 93 2.75 9.43 -1.34
CA VAL A 93 3.22 8.84 -0.08
C VAL A 93 2.86 7.37 0.09
N ALA A 94 1.88 6.88 -0.66
CA ALA A 94 1.51 5.47 -0.70
C ALA A 94 0.73 5.17 -1.99
N PHE A 95 0.71 3.90 -2.40
CA PHE A 95 -0.07 3.45 -3.54
C PHE A 95 -0.57 2.02 -3.37
N VAL A 96 -1.62 1.67 -4.12
CA VAL A 96 -2.07 0.31 -4.36
C VAL A 96 -2.22 0.07 -5.86
N CYS A 97 -1.68 -1.05 -6.35
CA CYS A 97 -1.80 -1.49 -7.74
C CYS A 97 -2.66 -2.75 -7.80
N MET A 98 -3.63 -2.78 -8.72
CA MET A 98 -4.64 -3.84 -8.83
C MET A 98 -4.80 -4.28 -10.28
N SER A 99 -5.05 -5.58 -10.49
CA SER A 99 -5.50 -6.12 -11.78
C SER A 99 -6.98 -5.86 -12.02
N GLU A 100 -7.46 -6.06 -13.25
CA GLU A 100 -8.90 -6.28 -13.49
C GLU A 100 -9.36 -7.59 -12.81
N PRO A 101 -10.68 -7.74 -12.52
CA PRO A 101 -11.20 -9.00 -12.00
C PRO A 101 -10.95 -10.16 -12.97
N ASP A 102 -10.49 -11.28 -12.42
CA ASP A 102 -10.35 -12.53 -13.16
C ASP A 102 -11.70 -13.26 -13.37
N ALA A 103 -11.66 -14.42 -14.05
CA ALA A 103 -12.84 -15.25 -14.31
C ALA A 103 -13.53 -15.75 -13.03
N GLN A 104 -12.82 -15.78 -11.90
CA GLN A 104 -13.35 -16.13 -10.57
C GLN A 104 -13.87 -14.90 -9.82
N ARG A 105 -13.96 -13.73 -10.48
CA ARG A 105 -14.37 -12.45 -9.90
C ARG A 105 -13.46 -12.03 -8.73
N SER A 106 -12.17 -12.30 -8.86
CA SER A 106 -11.15 -11.95 -7.90
C SER A 106 -10.22 -10.89 -8.47
N VAL A 107 -9.97 -9.82 -7.71
CA VAL A 107 -8.98 -8.79 -8.05
C VAL A 107 -7.67 -9.12 -7.34
N TYR A 108 -6.58 -9.16 -8.09
CA TYR A 108 -5.24 -9.31 -7.53
C TYR A 108 -4.69 -7.94 -7.13
N ILE A 109 -4.30 -7.82 -5.86
CA ILE A 109 -3.48 -6.70 -5.37
C ILE A 109 -2.02 -7.04 -5.65
N ASP A 110 -1.48 -6.46 -6.71
CA ASP A 110 -0.11 -6.67 -7.14
C ASP A 110 0.89 -6.02 -6.17
N SER A 111 0.59 -4.79 -5.74
CA SER A 111 1.46 -4.03 -4.85
C SER A 111 0.67 -3.11 -3.94
N LEU A 112 1.06 -3.04 -2.67
CA LEU A 112 0.59 -2.04 -1.70
C LEU A 112 1.80 -1.54 -0.91
N HIS A 113 2.18 -0.30 -1.14
CA HIS A 113 3.36 0.28 -0.50
C HIS A 113 3.09 1.68 0.04
N ALA A 114 3.80 2.03 1.10
CA ALA A 114 3.86 3.38 1.65
C ALA A 114 5.32 3.76 1.91
N ARG A 115 5.60 5.05 1.84
CA ARG A 115 6.91 5.59 2.22
C ARG A 115 7.26 5.13 3.64
N PRO A 116 8.52 4.73 3.90
CA PRO A 116 8.93 4.22 5.22
C PRO A 116 8.66 5.21 6.36
N ASP A 117 8.85 6.51 6.13
CA ASP A 117 8.63 7.60 7.09
C ASP A 117 7.14 7.96 7.30
N ARG A 118 6.22 7.36 6.55
CA ARG A 118 4.76 7.60 6.60
C ARG A 118 3.97 6.36 7.03
N LYS A 119 4.63 5.30 7.45
CA LYS A 119 3.96 4.09 7.97
C LYS A 119 3.22 4.41 9.28
N GLY A 120 2.13 3.68 9.53
CA GLY A 120 1.31 3.84 10.76
C GLY A 120 0.25 4.94 10.69
N GLY A 121 0.23 5.79 9.65
CA GLY A 121 -0.74 6.88 9.47
C GLY A 121 -2.09 6.49 8.85
N GLY A 122 -2.41 5.19 8.70
CA GLY A 122 -3.69 4.75 8.12
C GLY A 122 -3.70 4.67 6.58
N LEU A 123 -2.63 5.10 5.88
CA LEU A 123 -2.54 5.12 4.42
C LEU A 123 -2.88 3.77 3.77
N GLY A 124 -2.32 2.67 4.28
CA GLY A 124 -2.59 1.33 3.76
C GLY A 124 -4.05 0.92 3.92
N THR A 125 -4.70 1.29 5.03
CA THR A 125 -6.13 1.03 5.25
C THR A 125 -7.00 1.79 4.27
N THR A 126 -6.74 3.09 4.10
CA THR A 126 -7.46 3.96 3.14
C THR A 126 -7.32 3.43 1.71
N LEU A 127 -6.12 2.98 1.32
CA LEU A 127 -5.89 2.39 0.00
C LEU A 127 -6.61 1.07 -0.19
N LEU A 128 -6.62 0.16 0.81
CA LEU A 128 -7.36 -1.11 0.73
C LEU A 128 -8.87 -0.90 0.68
N GLU A 129 -9.41 0.10 1.37
CA GLU A 129 -10.82 0.48 1.29
C GLU A 129 -11.17 1.01 -0.09
N ALA A 130 -10.31 1.85 -0.68
CA ALA A 130 -10.48 2.35 -2.05
C ALA A 130 -10.39 1.22 -3.08
N ALA A 131 -9.42 0.30 -2.93
CA ALA A 131 -9.28 -0.91 -3.75
C ALA A 131 -10.52 -1.80 -3.66
N SER A 132 -11.04 -2.02 -2.44
CA SER A 132 -12.26 -2.81 -2.21
C SER A 132 -13.48 -2.18 -2.87
N ARG A 133 -13.61 -0.86 -2.83
CA ARG A 133 -14.68 -0.13 -3.49
C ARG A 133 -14.59 -0.26 -5.01
N TRP A 134 -13.41 0.01 -5.58
CA TRP A 134 -13.12 -0.13 -7.01
C TRP A 134 -13.39 -1.55 -7.53
N ALA A 135 -13.01 -2.58 -6.77
CA ALA A 135 -13.23 -3.97 -7.11
C ALA A 135 -14.74 -4.33 -7.12
N ARG A 136 -15.51 -3.87 -6.12
CA ARG A 136 -16.97 -4.08 -6.08
C ARG A 136 -17.70 -3.44 -7.26
N GLU A 137 -17.31 -2.21 -7.63
CA GLU A 137 -17.87 -1.50 -8.80
C GLU A 137 -17.67 -2.29 -10.11
N ARG A 138 -16.64 -3.17 -10.16
CA ARG A 138 -16.35 -4.08 -11.28
C ARG A 138 -16.90 -5.49 -11.09
N GLY A 139 -17.76 -5.69 -10.10
CA GLY A 139 -18.42 -6.96 -9.83
C GLY A 139 -17.54 -8.03 -9.20
N ALA A 140 -16.37 -7.68 -8.68
CA ALA A 140 -15.53 -8.61 -7.94
C ALA A 140 -16.18 -9.02 -6.61
N SER A 141 -15.97 -10.27 -6.21
CA SER A 141 -16.44 -10.83 -4.95
C SER A 141 -15.34 -10.99 -3.91
N ARG A 142 -14.08 -10.85 -4.30
CA ARG A 142 -12.93 -10.91 -3.40
C ARG A 142 -11.73 -10.15 -3.94
N LEU A 143 -10.84 -9.80 -3.01
CA LEU A 143 -9.45 -9.42 -3.28
C LEU A 143 -8.54 -10.57 -2.91
N HIS A 144 -7.40 -10.70 -3.59
CA HIS A 144 -6.31 -11.58 -3.18
C HIS A 144 -4.96 -10.93 -3.42
N LEU A 145 -3.94 -11.39 -2.70
CA LEU A 145 -2.56 -10.91 -2.84
C LEU A 145 -1.57 -12.01 -2.46
N LYS A 146 -0.31 -11.79 -2.84
CA LYS A 146 0.83 -12.55 -2.33
C LYS A 146 1.65 -11.65 -1.39
N VAL A 147 2.05 -12.18 -0.25
CA VAL A 147 2.93 -11.51 0.70
C VAL A 147 4.12 -12.42 0.98
N LEU A 148 5.35 -11.89 0.92
CA LEU A 148 6.54 -12.66 1.23
C LEU A 148 6.45 -13.21 2.66
N GLU A 149 6.75 -14.51 2.85
CA GLU A 149 6.65 -15.20 4.15
C GLU A 149 7.48 -14.50 5.24
N GLY A 150 8.62 -13.92 4.87
CA GLY A 150 9.47 -13.13 5.79
C GLY A 150 8.93 -11.74 6.13
N ASN A 151 7.88 -11.24 5.44
CA ASN A 151 7.32 -9.92 5.69
C ASN A 151 6.25 -9.95 6.80
N VAL A 152 6.67 -10.26 8.03
CA VAL A 152 5.81 -10.41 9.20
C VAL A 152 4.95 -9.17 9.46
N GLY A 153 5.50 -7.99 9.19
CA GLY A 153 4.77 -6.73 9.37
C GLY A 153 3.57 -6.59 8.42
N ALA A 154 3.71 -6.98 7.15
CA ALA A 154 2.62 -6.96 6.19
C ALA A 154 1.59 -8.07 6.48
N ILE A 155 2.05 -9.26 6.89
CA ILE A 155 1.17 -10.36 7.30
C ILE A 155 0.24 -9.90 8.41
N GLY A 156 0.78 -9.39 9.52
CA GLY A 156 -0.04 -8.88 10.63
C GLY A 156 -0.94 -7.71 10.24
N PHE A 157 -0.50 -6.86 9.29
CA PHE A 157 -1.33 -5.77 8.76
C PHE A 157 -2.57 -6.30 8.04
N TYR A 158 -2.44 -7.34 7.21
CA TYR A 158 -3.55 -7.94 6.49
C TYR A 158 -4.48 -8.73 7.42
N GLU A 159 -3.95 -9.57 8.30
CA GLU A 159 -4.73 -10.35 9.26
C GLU A 159 -5.58 -9.47 10.17
N ALA A 160 -5.03 -8.37 10.68
CA ALA A 160 -5.77 -7.39 11.48
C ALA A 160 -6.95 -6.73 10.73
N ARG A 161 -7.04 -6.91 9.39
CA ARG A 161 -8.09 -6.38 8.52
C ARG A 161 -8.98 -7.46 7.92
N GLY A 162 -8.95 -8.65 8.50
CA GLY A 162 -9.83 -9.77 8.12
C GLY A 162 -9.39 -10.54 6.87
N TRP A 163 -8.16 -10.31 6.39
CA TRP A 163 -7.59 -11.16 5.36
C TRP A 163 -7.24 -12.52 5.94
N THR A 164 -7.50 -13.57 5.19
CA THR A 164 -7.24 -14.95 5.59
C THR A 164 -6.27 -15.64 4.63
N PRO A 165 -5.33 -16.47 5.13
CA PRO A 165 -4.45 -17.24 4.26
C PRO A 165 -5.28 -18.30 3.50
N ILE A 166 -5.03 -18.41 2.20
CA ILE A 166 -5.70 -19.36 1.31
C ILE A 166 -4.74 -20.28 0.56
N GLY A 167 -3.46 -20.06 0.69
CA GLY A 167 -2.45 -20.86 0.02
C GLY A 167 -1.03 -20.37 0.27
N ARG A 168 -0.08 -21.08 -0.35
CA ARG A 168 1.35 -20.81 -0.32
C ARG A 168 1.92 -21.01 -1.72
N ASP A 169 2.86 -20.18 -2.09
CA ASP A 169 3.64 -20.27 -3.33
C ASP A 169 5.10 -20.43 -2.96
N ASP A 170 5.63 -21.66 -3.13
CA ASP A 170 6.99 -22.02 -2.79
C ASP A 170 7.99 -21.76 -3.93
N ASP A 171 7.48 -21.51 -5.13
CA ASP A 171 8.27 -21.31 -6.35
C ASP A 171 8.10 -19.90 -6.94
N GLY A 172 7.72 -18.93 -6.10
CA GLY A 172 7.58 -17.54 -6.50
C GLY A 172 8.90 -16.96 -7.01
N ASP A 173 8.81 -16.11 -8.02
CA ASP A 173 9.91 -15.31 -8.52
C ASP A 173 9.64 -13.83 -8.25
N MET A 174 10.64 -13.13 -7.76
CA MET A 174 10.64 -11.68 -7.63
C MET A 174 11.92 -11.13 -8.24
N ASP A 175 11.79 -10.64 -9.45
CA ASP A 175 12.91 -10.04 -10.21
C ASP A 175 14.12 -11.00 -10.35
N GLY A 176 13.88 -12.29 -10.61
CA GLY A 176 14.91 -13.32 -10.75
C GLY A 176 15.39 -13.92 -9.43
N HIS A 177 14.78 -13.56 -8.31
CA HIS A 177 15.07 -14.15 -7.00
C HIS A 177 13.92 -15.06 -6.57
N ARG A 178 14.26 -16.32 -6.27
CA ARG A 178 13.28 -17.28 -5.73
C ARG A 178 12.81 -16.82 -4.36
N VAL A 179 11.50 -16.69 -4.18
CA VAL A 179 10.87 -16.26 -2.94
C VAL A 179 9.71 -17.17 -2.57
N VAL A 180 9.45 -17.29 -1.28
CA VAL A 180 8.25 -17.96 -0.77
C VAL A 180 7.23 -16.92 -0.38
N SER A 181 6.00 -17.08 -0.84
CA SER A 181 4.90 -16.17 -0.55
C SER A 181 3.70 -16.90 0.04
N LEU A 182 3.03 -16.26 0.98
CA LEU A 182 1.71 -16.65 1.44
C LEU A 182 0.65 -15.95 0.59
N ILE A 183 -0.40 -16.66 0.23
CA ILE A 183 -1.52 -16.13 -0.53
C ILE A 183 -2.64 -15.80 0.44
N TYR A 184 -3.06 -14.55 0.46
CA TYR A 184 -4.15 -14.06 1.31
C TYR A 184 -5.34 -13.62 0.46
N ALA A 185 -6.54 -13.76 1.01
CA ALA A 185 -7.76 -13.26 0.39
C ALA A 185 -8.66 -12.53 1.38
N LEU A 186 -9.43 -11.58 0.86
CA LEU A 186 -10.48 -10.85 1.55
C LEU A 186 -11.78 -10.98 0.76
N ALA A 187 -12.82 -11.54 1.35
CA ALA A 187 -14.16 -11.55 0.77
C ALA A 187 -14.75 -10.14 0.76
N LEU A 188 -15.32 -9.75 -0.35
CA LEU A 188 -16.01 -8.46 -0.50
C LEU A 188 -17.51 -8.66 -0.28
N ALA A 189 -18.08 -7.96 0.70
CA ALA A 189 -19.53 -7.93 0.85
C ALA A 189 -20.17 -7.35 -0.44
N PRO A 190 -21.35 -7.85 -0.86
CA PRO A 190 -22.08 -7.28 -2.00
C PRO A 190 -22.26 -5.77 -1.84
N ALA A 191 -22.22 -5.04 -2.96
CA ALA A 191 -22.61 -3.62 -2.95
C ALA A 191 -24.08 -3.55 -2.51
N ARG A 192 -24.36 -2.68 -1.54
CA ARG A 192 -25.73 -2.42 -1.08
C ARG A 192 -26.43 -1.51 -2.06
#